data_e3b10fb43ddd746dd8f5273323802fe3
#
_entry.id   e3b10fb43ddd746dd8f5273323802fe3
#
_cell.length_a   1.000
_cell.length_b   1.000
_cell.length_c   1.000
_cell.angle_alpha   90.00
_cell.angle_beta   90.00
_cell.angle_gamma   90.00
#
_symmetry.space_group_name_H-M   'P 1'
#
loop_
_entity.id
_entity.type
_entity.pdbx_description
1 polymer ?
#
loop_
_entity_poly.entity_id
_entity_poly.type
_entity_poly.pdbx_seq_one_letter_code
_entity_poly.pdbx_strand_id
1 'polypeptide(L)'
;MTDGYRLGLMLLPFLYLVGSAAVGHAADIETRDFAVFVGSKAAGEVHMTIHKQDANTTSVRIDTDIKVQQGLLSYKYSFRGVEVWKDRRLVRLESTTDDNAKRYAVAAASDGKEIKVKSNGIEIGTKPETWSSTYWTLPELKLRENNLTILDADNGKLLEAKLAYVATEKHKIAGQEVSLNHYRLTGSVNVDLWYDGHDRLVRQEWTEQGHKAILILVRVRR
;
A
#
# COMPACT_ATOMS: atom_id res chain seq x y z
N MET A 1 -2.06 -65.91 65.01
CA MET A 1 -1.13 -65.91 63.87
C MET A 1 -1.99 -65.68 62.58
N THR A 2 -2.15 -64.45 62.22
CA THR A 2 -2.90 -64.10 60.98
C THR A 2 -2.27 -62.81 60.46
N ASP A 3 -1.48 -62.98 59.41
CA ASP A 3 -0.82 -61.89 58.69
C ASP A 3 -1.86 -61.15 57.80
N GLY A 4 -1.97 -59.85 58.06
CA GLY A 4 -2.84 -58.97 57.26
C GLY A 4 -2.06 -58.30 56.17
N TYR A 5 -2.36 -58.62 54.90
CA TYR A 5 -1.82 -57.92 53.72
C TYR A 5 -2.54 -56.59 53.54
N ARG A 6 -1.80 -55.48 53.63
CA ARG A 6 -2.27 -54.12 53.27
C ARG A 6 -2.03 -53.89 51.78
N LEU A 7 -3.14 -53.75 51.06
CA LEU A 7 -3.16 -53.38 49.66
C LEU A 7 -2.96 -51.86 49.56
N GLY A 8 -1.83 -51.44 49.05
CA GLY A 8 -1.52 -50.02 48.80
C GLY A 8 -2.11 -49.60 47.44
N LEU A 9 -3.11 -48.73 47.49
CA LEU A 9 -3.71 -48.13 46.30
C LEU A 9 -2.78 -47.01 45.81
N MET A 10 -2.09 -47.23 44.68
CA MET A 10 -1.25 -46.22 44.01
C MET A 10 -2.16 -45.33 43.13
N LEU A 11 -2.41 -44.11 43.56
CA LEU A 11 -3.06 -43.07 42.77
C LEU A 11 -2.03 -42.47 41.82
N LEU A 12 -2.14 -42.73 40.54
CA LEU A 12 -1.42 -42.09 39.44
C LEU A 12 -2.03 -40.69 39.21
N PRO A 13 -1.25 -39.59 39.20
CA PRO A 13 -1.79 -38.31 38.80
C PRO A 13 -1.94 -38.24 37.26
N PHE A 14 -3.17 -38.02 36.82
CA PHE A 14 -3.51 -37.73 35.46
C PHE A 14 -3.01 -36.33 35.10
N LEU A 15 -1.91 -36.24 34.34
CA LEU A 15 -1.36 -34.99 33.84
C LEU A 15 -2.22 -34.52 32.66
N TYR A 16 -3.11 -33.55 32.87
CA TYR A 16 -3.82 -32.87 31.81
C TYR A 16 -2.85 -31.99 31.01
N LEU A 17 -2.44 -32.42 29.82
CA LEU A 17 -1.80 -31.57 28.82
C LEU A 17 -2.90 -30.65 28.25
N VAL A 18 -2.96 -29.42 28.74
CA VAL A 18 -3.73 -28.35 28.09
C VAL A 18 -2.96 -27.94 26.85
N GLY A 19 -3.31 -28.51 25.72
CA GLY A 19 -2.83 -28.09 24.42
C GLY A 19 -3.35 -26.67 24.12
N SER A 20 -2.46 -25.67 24.18
CA SER A 20 -2.76 -24.32 23.70
C SER A 20 -2.98 -24.41 22.18
N ALA A 21 -4.22 -24.39 21.74
CA ALA A 21 -4.55 -24.20 20.34
C ALA A 21 -4.08 -22.79 19.97
N ALA A 22 -3.01 -22.69 19.18
CA ALA A 22 -2.64 -21.42 18.54
C ALA A 22 -3.81 -21.04 17.62
N VAL A 23 -4.54 -20.01 17.99
CA VAL A 23 -5.55 -19.40 17.12
C VAL A 23 -4.78 -18.77 15.97
N GLY A 24 -4.65 -19.50 14.88
CA GLY A 24 -4.13 -18.99 13.63
C GLY A 24 -5.06 -17.86 13.20
N HIS A 25 -4.58 -16.61 13.26
CA HIS A 25 -5.29 -15.51 12.63
C HIS A 25 -5.26 -15.79 11.13
N ALA A 26 -6.44 -15.99 10.54
CA ALA A 26 -6.56 -15.99 9.08
C ALA A 26 -6.02 -14.64 8.58
N ALA A 27 -5.07 -14.69 7.66
CA ALA A 27 -4.49 -13.49 7.09
C ALA A 27 -5.61 -12.68 6.43
N ASP A 28 -5.81 -11.44 6.87
CA ASP A 28 -6.82 -10.53 6.31
C ASP A 28 -6.27 -9.99 4.98
N ILE A 29 -6.80 -10.51 3.86
CA ILE A 29 -6.39 -10.13 2.52
C ILE A 29 -7.49 -9.28 1.90
N GLU A 30 -7.15 -8.05 1.53
CA GLU A 30 -8.01 -7.17 0.77
C GLU A 30 -7.42 -6.96 -0.63
N THR A 31 -8.22 -7.10 -1.68
CA THR A 31 -7.84 -6.74 -3.05
C THR A 31 -8.65 -5.54 -3.53
N ARG A 32 -7.97 -4.61 -4.21
CA ARG A 32 -8.56 -3.42 -4.83
C ARG A 32 -8.21 -3.40 -6.31
N ASP A 33 -9.23 -3.33 -7.15
CA ASP A 33 -9.06 -3.17 -8.58
C ASP A 33 -9.43 -1.75 -8.97
N PHE A 34 -8.57 -1.08 -9.72
CA PHE A 34 -8.77 0.28 -10.20
C PHE A 34 -8.77 0.32 -11.71
N ALA A 35 -9.58 1.19 -12.29
CA ALA A 35 -9.51 1.56 -13.69
C ALA A 35 -8.71 2.86 -13.85
N VAL A 36 -7.89 2.93 -14.91
CA VAL A 36 -7.12 4.11 -15.29
C VAL A 36 -7.71 4.71 -16.56
N PHE A 37 -7.93 6.02 -16.54
CA PHE A 37 -8.37 6.80 -17.68
C PHE A 37 -7.35 7.89 -17.99
N VAL A 38 -7.16 8.17 -19.30
CA VAL A 38 -6.42 9.33 -19.79
C VAL A 38 -7.35 10.14 -20.68
N GLY A 39 -7.64 11.36 -20.25
CA GLY A 39 -8.79 12.10 -20.78
C GLY A 39 -10.10 11.34 -20.52
N SER A 40 -10.85 11.03 -21.58
CA SER A 40 -12.10 10.27 -21.50
C SER A 40 -11.95 8.78 -21.86
N LYS A 41 -10.72 8.31 -22.16
CA LYS A 41 -10.47 6.95 -22.65
C LYS A 41 -9.94 6.04 -21.54
N ALA A 42 -10.47 4.82 -21.46
CA ALA A 42 -9.86 3.79 -20.61
C ALA A 42 -8.46 3.47 -21.15
N ALA A 43 -7.49 3.47 -20.24
CA ALA A 43 -6.07 3.34 -20.55
C ALA A 43 -5.41 2.13 -19.89
N GLY A 44 -6.01 1.58 -18.84
CA GLY A 44 -5.42 0.43 -18.13
C GLY A 44 -6.07 0.17 -16.78
N GLU A 45 -5.38 -0.62 -16.00
CA GLU A 45 -5.84 -1.10 -14.68
C GLU A 45 -4.69 -1.13 -13.69
N VAL A 46 -5.06 -1.01 -12.40
CA VAL A 46 -4.17 -1.25 -11.27
C VAL A 46 -4.81 -2.32 -10.39
N HIS A 47 -4.07 -3.37 -10.09
CA HIS A 47 -4.44 -4.39 -9.13
C HIS A 47 -3.59 -4.23 -7.87
N MET A 48 -4.25 -4.12 -6.73
CA MET A 48 -3.59 -3.95 -5.45
C MET A 48 -4.05 -5.04 -4.49
N THR A 49 -3.10 -5.78 -3.91
CA THR A 49 -3.36 -6.78 -2.88
C THR A 49 -2.74 -6.33 -1.57
N ILE A 50 -3.56 -6.13 -0.57
CA ILE A 50 -3.16 -5.72 0.78
C ILE A 50 -3.30 -6.93 1.69
N HIS A 51 -2.21 -7.32 2.33
CA HIS A 51 -2.14 -8.44 3.24
C HIS A 51 -1.72 -7.94 4.63
N LYS A 52 -2.65 -7.97 5.57
CA LYS A 52 -2.34 -7.73 6.99
C LYS A 52 -1.74 -9.01 7.56
N GLN A 53 -0.43 -8.99 7.78
CA GLN A 53 0.31 -10.13 8.31
C GLN A 53 0.08 -10.28 9.82
N ASP A 54 0.00 -9.17 10.52
CA ASP A 54 -0.31 -9.05 11.94
C ASP A 54 -0.95 -7.68 12.24
N ALA A 55 -1.12 -7.33 13.53
CA ALA A 55 -1.75 -6.08 13.95
C ALA A 55 -0.98 -4.84 13.46
N ASN A 56 0.32 -4.94 13.24
CA ASN A 56 1.21 -3.81 12.96
C ASN A 56 1.87 -3.89 11.58
N THR A 57 1.87 -5.08 10.95
CA THR A 57 2.58 -5.33 9.69
C THR A 57 1.61 -5.56 8.54
N THR A 58 1.76 -4.77 7.50
CA THR A 58 0.97 -4.88 6.26
C THR A 58 1.92 -4.97 5.07
N SER A 59 1.71 -5.93 4.18
CA SER A 59 2.33 -5.94 2.86
C SER A 59 1.32 -5.53 1.79
N VAL A 60 1.81 -4.79 0.79
CA VAL A 60 1.01 -4.31 -0.33
C VAL A 60 1.71 -4.67 -1.61
N ARG A 61 1.06 -5.44 -2.46
CA ARG A 61 1.49 -5.73 -3.83
C ARG A 61 0.67 -4.89 -4.79
N ILE A 62 1.34 -4.29 -5.77
CA ILE A 62 0.72 -3.42 -6.77
C ILE A 62 1.21 -3.82 -8.14
N ASP A 63 0.27 -4.10 -9.02
CA ASP A 63 0.51 -4.46 -10.42
C ASP A 63 -0.28 -3.48 -11.30
N THR A 64 0.41 -2.77 -12.20
CA THR A 64 -0.17 -1.75 -13.10
C THR A 64 0.21 -2.04 -14.53
N ASP A 65 -0.76 -1.93 -15.44
CA ASP A 65 -0.56 -1.98 -16.88
C ASP A 65 -1.39 -0.89 -17.55
N ILE A 66 -0.73 0.06 -18.23
CA ILE A 66 -1.35 1.18 -18.93
C ILE A 66 -0.89 1.19 -20.38
N LYS A 67 -1.84 1.40 -21.29
CA LYS A 67 -1.58 1.58 -22.71
C LYS A 67 -2.45 2.72 -23.22
N VAL A 68 -1.80 3.74 -23.77
CA VAL A 68 -2.49 4.87 -24.39
C VAL A 68 -2.12 4.89 -25.86
N GLN A 69 -3.13 4.95 -26.73
CA GLN A 69 -2.95 5.12 -28.18
C GLN A 69 -3.65 6.40 -28.63
N GLN A 70 -2.90 7.31 -29.20
CA GLN A 70 -3.42 8.57 -29.74
C GLN A 70 -2.81 8.83 -31.13
N GLY A 71 -3.59 8.52 -32.16
CA GLY A 71 -3.10 8.53 -33.53
C GLY A 71 -1.94 7.55 -33.74
N LEU A 72 -0.79 8.05 -34.18
CA LEU A 72 0.44 7.26 -34.36
C LEU A 72 1.28 7.12 -33.09
N LEU A 73 0.97 7.85 -32.02
CA LEU A 73 1.68 7.80 -30.76
C LEU A 73 1.13 6.66 -29.90
N SER A 74 2.03 5.82 -29.39
CA SER A 74 1.73 4.75 -28.46
C SER A 74 2.58 4.93 -27.22
N TYR A 75 1.94 4.98 -26.04
CA TYR A 75 2.60 4.99 -24.73
C TYR A 75 2.26 3.71 -23.99
N LYS A 76 3.27 3.09 -23.39
CA LYS A 76 3.11 1.89 -22.58
C LYS A 76 3.79 2.12 -21.23
N TYR A 77 3.09 1.75 -20.17
CA TYR A 77 3.63 1.80 -18.83
C TYR A 77 3.24 0.51 -18.10
N SER A 78 4.20 -0.06 -17.39
CA SER A 78 3.94 -1.15 -16.45
C SER A 78 4.73 -0.95 -15.17
N PHE A 79 4.10 -1.24 -14.06
CA PHE A 79 4.69 -1.20 -12.72
C PHE A 79 4.38 -2.47 -11.98
N ARG A 80 5.36 -2.99 -11.26
CA ARG A 80 5.23 -4.12 -10.34
C ARG A 80 5.97 -3.77 -9.07
N GLY A 81 5.24 -3.68 -7.94
CA GLY A 81 5.82 -3.28 -6.68
C GLY A 81 5.32 -4.11 -5.50
N VAL A 82 6.16 -4.24 -4.50
CA VAL A 82 5.80 -4.78 -3.19
C VAL A 82 6.33 -3.83 -2.12
N GLU A 83 5.47 -3.44 -1.22
CA GLU A 83 5.78 -2.64 -0.05
C GLU A 83 5.51 -3.44 1.22
N VAL A 84 6.32 -3.23 2.24
CA VAL A 84 6.06 -3.71 3.60
C VAL A 84 6.04 -2.51 4.53
N TRP A 85 4.97 -2.40 5.29
CA TRP A 85 4.72 -1.34 6.25
C TRP A 85 4.63 -1.93 7.65
N LYS A 86 5.31 -1.32 8.61
CA LYS A 86 5.23 -1.67 10.02
C LYS A 86 4.94 -0.42 10.83
N ASP A 87 3.94 -0.48 11.71
CA ASP A 87 3.51 0.67 12.51
C ASP A 87 3.25 1.91 11.64
N ARG A 88 2.61 1.73 10.46
CA ARG A 88 2.31 2.76 9.44
C ARG A 88 3.56 3.42 8.82
N ARG A 89 4.74 2.84 8.96
CA ARG A 89 5.99 3.30 8.34
C ARG A 89 6.46 2.31 7.28
N LEU A 90 6.98 2.84 6.19
CA LEU A 90 7.59 2.03 5.14
C LEU A 90 8.88 1.39 5.67
N VAL A 91 8.94 0.05 5.67
CA VAL A 91 10.15 -0.68 6.08
C VAL A 91 10.85 -1.37 4.92
N ARG A 92 10.13 -1.65 3.83
CA ARG A 92 10.69 -2.22 2.60
C ARG A 92 9.85 -1.81 1.41
N LEU A 93 10.51 -1.52 0.29
CA LEU A 93 9.89 -1.37 -1.02
C LEU A 93 10.79 -2.03 -2.05
N GLU A 94 10.20 -2.81 -2.94
CA GLU A 94 10.85 -3.33 -4.14
C GLU A 94 9.92 -3.11 -5.32
N SER A 95 10.43 -2.52 -6.38
CA SER A 95 9.63 -2.29 -7.58
C SER A 95 10.44 -2.37 -8.86
N THR A 96 9.73 -2.62 -9.95
CA THR A 96 10.24 -2.51 -11.32
C THR A 96 9.22 -1.73 -12.15
N THR A 97 9.72 -0.81 -12.95
CA THR A 97 8.91 0.04 -13.84
C THR A 97 9.46 -0.04 -15.26
N ASP A 98 8.57 -0.20 -16.23
CA ASP A 98 8.85 0.04 -17.65
C ASP A 98 7.98 1.21 -18.10
N ASP A 99 8.59 2.39 -18.22
CA ASP A 99 7.94 3.62 -18.68
C ASP A 99 8.37 3.90 -20.12
N ASN A 100 7.58 3.41 -21.06
CA ASN A 100 7.80 3.59 -22.50
C ASN A 100 9.24 3.23 -22.91
N ALA A 101 9.68 2.02 -22.50
CA ALA A 101 11.02 1.45 -22.66
C ALA A 101 12.12 2.01 -21.75
N LYS A 102 11.84 3.00 -20.90
CA LYS A 102 12.73 3.38 -19.79
C LYS A 102 12.47 2.46 -18.61
N ARG A 103 13.52 1.73 -18.20
CA ARG A 103 13.38 0.73 -17.13
C ARG A 103 14.03 1.22 -15.84
N TYR A 104 13.32 1.01 -14.74
CA TYR A 104 13.80 1.30 -13.41
C TYR A 104 13.61 0.08 -12.52
N ALA A 105 14.51 -0.07 -11.55
CA ALA A 105 14.38 -1.01 -10.45
C ALA A 105 14.72 -0.27 -9.16
N VAL A 106 13.80 -0.28 -8.21
CA VAL A 106 13.94 0.39 -6.92
C VAL A 106 13.94 -0.65 -5.82
N ALA A 107 14.88 -0.53 -4.89
CA ALA A 107 14.90 -1.27 -3.65
C ALA A 107 15.09 -0.29 -2.49
N ALA A 108 14.21 -0.33 -1.51
CA ALA A 108 14.33 0.48 -0.30
C ALA A 108 14.18 -0.40 0.94
N ALA A 109 14.99 -0.14 1.96
CA ALA A 109 14.93 -0.83 3.24
C ALA A 109 15.24 0.12 4.39
N SER A 110 14.45 0.04 5.46
CA SER A 110 14.63 0.82 6.68
C SER A 110 15.39 0.03 7.73
N ASP A 111 16.35 0.68 8.41
CA ASP A 111 16.98 0.17 9.63
C ASP A 111 16.35 0.76 10.91
N GLY A 112 15.25 1.51 10.77
CA GLY A 112 14.54 2.21 11.84
C GLY A 112 15.02 3.65 12.08
N LYS A 113 16.20 4.03 11.59
CA LYS A 113 16.76 5.39 11.67
C LYS A 113 16.65 6.13 10.34
N GLU A 114 16.87 5.41 9.26
CA GLU A 114 16.73 5.90 7.89
C GLU A 114 16.19 4.81 6.98
N ILE A 115 15.73 5.21 5.80
CA ILE A 115 15.42 4.33 4.68
C ILE A 115 16.54 4.50 3.65
N LYS A 116 17.26 3.41 3.33
CA LYS A 116 18.23 3.36 2.24
C LYS A 116 17.52 2.97 0.97
N VAL A 117 17.62 3.80 -0.04
CA VAL A 117 16.97 3.62 -1.34
C VAL A 117 18.05 3.41 -2.40
N LYS A 118 17.94 2.32 -3.15
CA LYS A 118 18.80 2.02 -4.28
C LYS A 118 17.97 1.98 -5.55
N SER A 119 18.35 2.77 -6.54
CA SER A 119 17.72 2.80 -7.85
C SER A 119 18.77 2.90 -8.95
N ASN A 120 18.74 1.97 -9.91
CA ASN A 120 19.66 1.93 -11.06
C ASN A 120 21.14 2.16 -10.70
N GLY A 121 21.59 1.58 -9.56
CA GLY A 121 22.98 1.67 -9.08
C GLY A 121 23.28 2.91 -8.22
N ILE A 122 22.37 3.85 -8.08
CA ILE A 122 22.48 5.01 -7.18
C ILE A 122 21.85 4.66 -5.83
N GLU A 123 22.53 4.98 -4.74
CA GLU A 123 22.02 4.80 -3.38
C GLU A 123 21.90 6.15 -2.67
N ILE A 124 20.76 6.38 -2.04
CA ILE A 124 20.47 7.60 -1.25
C ILE A 124 19.80 7.20 0.06
N GLY A 125 19.90 8.04 1.09
CA GLY A 125 19.21 7.91 2.37
C GLY A 125 18.02 8.85 2.47
N THR A 126 16.99 8.46 3.21
CA THR A 126 15.86 9.32 3.55
C THR A 126 15.32 8.99 4.95
N LYS A 127 14.53 9.91 5.49
CA LYS A 127 13.96 9.78 6.84
C LYS A 127 12.94 8.64 6.96
N PRO A 128 12.78 8.05 8.16
CA PRO A 128 11.86 6.91 8.37
C PRO A 128 10.39 7.23 8.11
N GLU A 129 10.00 8.52 8.17
CA GLU A 129 8.64 8.98 7.93
C GLU A 129 8.33 9.20 6.44
N THR A 130 9.23 8.80 5.55
CA THR A 130 9.00 8.92 4.10
C THR A 130 7.77 8.11 3.69
N TRP A 131 6.88 8.76 2.94
CA TRP A 131 5.69 8.16 2.37
C TRP A 131 6.00 7.59 0.98
N SER A 132 5.14 6.72 0.43
CA SER A 132 5.30 6.15 -0.91
C SER A 132 4.35 6.79 -1.91
N SER A 133 4.80 6.95 -3.15
CA SER A 133 3.98 7.45 -4.27
C SER A 133 2.88 6.50 -4.73
N THR A 134 2.77 5.32 -4.14
CA THR A 134 1.66 4.39 -4.38
C THR A 134 0.35 4.87 -3.73
N TYR A 135 0.44 5.77 -2.76
CA TYR A 135 -0.69 6.43 -2.08
C TYR A 135 -1.80 5.49 -1.59
N TRP A 136 -1.53 4.19 -1.43
CA TRP A 136 -2.52 3.16 -1.15
C TRP A 136 -3.33 3.38 0.15
N THR A 137 -2.76 4.14 1.08
CA THR A 137 -3.38 4.59 2.33
C THR A 137 -2.94 6.01 2.67
N LEU A 138 -3.80 6.76 3.35
CA LEU A 138 -3.49 8.11 3.82
C LEU A 138 -2.40 8.05 4.90
N PRO A 139 -1.41 8.98 4.94
CA PRO A 139 -0.36 8.96 5.94
C PRO A 139 -0.90 9.32 7.34
N GLU A 140 -0.08 9.12 8.37
CA GLU A 140 -0.41 9.48 9.75
C GLU A 140 -0.79 10.97 9.87
N LEU A 141 -1.68 11.28 10.84
CA LEU A 141 -2.18 12.64 11.06
C LEU A 141 -1.07 13.68 11.21
N LYS A 142 0.01 13.33 11.94
CA LYS A 142 1.15 14.25 12.14
C LYS A 142 1.88 14.64 10.86
N LEU A 143 1.71 13.87 9.79
CA LEU A 143 2.31 14.12 8.48
C LEU A 143 1.36 14.88 7.54
N ARG A 144 0.07 14.95 7.86
CA ARG A 144 -0.91 15.73 7.08
C ARG A 144 -0.71 17.21 7.40
N GLU A 145 -1.01 18.10 6.46
CA GLU A 145 -0.83 19.57 6.53
C GLU A 145 0.64 20.02 6.67
N ASN A 146 1.60 19.11 6.53
CA ASN A 146 3.02 19.36 6.61
C ASN A 146 3.74 19.03 5.30
N ASN A 147 5.01 19.42 5.23
CA ASN A 147 5.87 18.96 4.15
C ASN A 147 6.19 17.48 4.34
N LEU A 148 5.98 16.70 3.28
CA LEU A 148 6.23 15.27 3.22
C LEU A 148 7.40 15.01 2.28
N THR A 149 8.26 14.08 2.67
CA THR A 149 9.14 13.40 1.73
C THR A 149 8.42 12.16 1.21
N ILE A 150 8.34 12.01 -0.10
CA ILE A 150 7.69 10.90 -0.77
C ILE A 150 8.76 10.16 -1.57
N LEU A 151 8.85 8.85 -1.36
CA LEU A 151 9.65 7.97 -2.23
C LEU A 151 8.83 7.66 -3.48
N ASP A 152 9.31 8.08 -4.62
CA ASP A 152 8.75 7.69 -5.90
C ASP A 152 9.05 6.21 -6.17
N ALA A 153 8.02 5.39 -6.05
CA ALA A 153 8.12 3.95 -6.21
C ALA A 153 8.49 3.54 -7.65
N ASP A 154 8.28 4.40 -8.64
CA ASP A 154 8.61 4.13 -10.03
C ASP A 154 10.11 4.17 -10.31
N ASN A 155 10.81 5.16 -9.74
CA ASN A 155 12.19 5.47 -10.14
C ASN A 155 13.15 5.71 -8.96
N GLY A 156 12.66 5.69 -7.72
CA GLY A 156 13.47 5.85 -6.50
C GLY A 156 13.84 7.30 -6.15
N LYS A 157 13.28 8.29 -6.82
CA LYS A 157 13.50 9.70 -6.47
C LYS A 157 12.79 10.08 -5.18
N LEU A 158 13.36 11.04 -4.47
CA LEU A 158 12.69 11.67 -3.34
C LEU A 158 11.99 12.95 -3.81
N LEU A 159 10.71 13.04 -3.52
CA LEU A 159 9.84 14.16 -3.87
C LEU A 159 9.46 14.91 -2.59
N GLU A 160 9.58 16.23 -2.59
CA GLU A 160 9.10 17.08 -1.51
C GLU A 160 7.74 17.67 -1.89
N ALA A 161 6.72 17.40 -1.08
CA ALA A 161 5.37 17.89 -1.32
C ALA A 161 4.67 18.26 -0.02
N LYS A 162 3.63 19.08 -0.11
CA LYS A 162 2.71 19.37 0.98
C LYS A 162 1.38 18.66 0.71
N LEU A 163 0.90 17.90 1.68
CA LEU A 163 -0.44 17.29 1.65
C LEU A 163 -1.41 18.19 2.40
N ALA A 164 -2.43 18.70 1.75
CA ALA A 164 -3.45 19.55 2.35
C ALA A 164 -4.84 18.93 2.17
N TYR A 165 -5.66 18.96 3.23
CA TYR A 165 -7.08 18.63 3.14
C TYR A 165 -7.80 19.74 2.35
N VAL A 166 -8.69 19.35 1.44
CA VAL A 166 -9.46 20.28 0.60
C VAL A 166 -10.92 20.30 1.05
N ALA A 167 -11.59 19.15 1.02
CA ALA A 167 -13.01 19.03 1.34
C ALA A 167 -13.41 17.57 1.58
N THR A 168 -14.60 17.36 2.13
CA THR A 168 -15.31 16.08 2.02
C THR A 168 -16.34 16.21 0.92
N GLU A 169 -16.29 15.34 -0.07
CA GLU A 169 -17.10 15.38 -1.28
C GLU A 169 -17.90 14.10 -1.45
N LYS A 170 -19.07 14.20 -2.08
CA LYS A 170 -19.87 13.05 -2.46
C LYS A 170 -19.52 12.60 -3.87
N HIS A 171 -19.17 11.33 -4.02
CA HIS A 171 -18.84 10.72 -5.30
C HIS A 171 -19.70 9.49 -5.56
N LYS A 172 -20.00 9.22 -6.83
CA LYS A 172 -20.70 8.02 -7.24
C LYS A 172 -19.67 6.97 -7.67
N ILE A 173 -19.48 5.93 -6.84
CA ILE A 173 -18.55 4.83 -7.09
C ILE A 173 -19.35 3.54 -7.23
N ALA A 174 -19.16 2.83 -8.34
CA ALA A 174 -19.93 1.60 -8.65
C ALA A 174 -21.46 1.75 -8.47
N GLY A 175 -22.00 2.95 -8.76
CA GLY A 175 -23.43 3.26 -8.65
C GLY A 175 -23.89 3.71 -7.26
N GLN A 176 -23.05 3.64 -6.24
CA GLN A 176 -23.36 4.07 -4.87
C GLN A 176 -22.76 5.44 -4.57
N GLU A 177 -23.51 6.29 -3.84
CA GLU A 177 -22.99 7.56 -3.34
C GLU A 177 -22.13 7.29 -2.09
N VAL A 178 -20.89 7.74 -2.13
CA VAL A 178 -19.93 7.62 -1.02
C VAL A 178 -19.32 8.98 -0.71
N SER A 179 -19.10 9.26 0.57
CA SER A 179 -18.39 10.46 1.01
C SER A 179 -16.88 10.16 1.03
N LEU A 180 -16.10 10.99 0.34
CA LEU A 180 -14.66 10.88 0.24
C LEU A 180 -13.98 12.14 0.76
N ASN A 181 -12.88 11.97 1.47
CA ASN A 181 -12.01 13.07 1.89
C ASN A 181 -11.02 13.37 0.78
N HIS A 182 -11.09 14.56 0.22
CA HIS A 182 -10.23 15.08 -0.81
C HIS A 182 -9.00 15.73 -0.19
N TYR A 183 -7.83 15.28 -0.63
CA TYR A 183 -6.53 15.87 -0.30
C TYR A 183 -5.81 16.27 -1.58
N ARG A 184 -4.97 17.29 -1.48
CA ARG A 184 -4.13 17.74 -2.58
C ARG A 184 -2.66 17.72 -2.18
N LEU A 185 -1.84 17.09 -3.01
CA LEU A 185 -0.39 17.19 -2.96
C LEU A 185 0.05 18.32 -3.88
N THR A 186 0.94 19.18 -3.39
CA THR A 186 1.57 20.27 -4.16
C THR A 186 3.07 20.34 -3.85
N GLY A 187 3.86 20.67 -4.84
CA GLY A 187 5.32 20.76 -4.71
C GLY A 187 6.03 20.07 -5.87
N SER A 188 6.93 19.14 -5.59
CA SER A 188 7.60 18.35 -6.64
C SER A 188 6.62 17.47 -7.43
N VAL A 189 5.44 17.24 -6.89
CA VAL A 189 4.33 16.50 -7.52
C VAL A 189 3.03 17.25 -7.25
N ASN A 190 2.11 17.23 -8.22
CA ASN A 190 0.77 17.80 -8.09
C ASN A 190 -0.26 16.70 -8.35
N VAL A 191 -0.93 16.24 -7.29
CA VAL A 191 -1.88 15.13 -7.34
C VAL A 191 -3.05 15.42 -6.42
N ASP A 192 -4.26 15.18 -6.90
CA ASP A 192 -5.47 15.15 -6.09
C ASP A 192 -5.78 13.70 -5.69
N LEU A 193 -6.07 13.47 -4.41
CA LEU A 193 -6.26 12.15 -3.80
C LEU A 193 -7.56 12.13 -2.99
N TRP A 194 -8.38 11.12 -3.20
CA TRP A 194 -9.63 10.92 -2.45
C TRP A 194 -9.58 9.62 -1.67
N TYR A 195 -9.82 9.72 -0.39
CA TYR A 195 -9.81 8.60 0.54
C TYR A 195 -11.20 8.42 1.18
N ASP A 196 -11.56 7.17 1.42
CA ASP A 196 -12.78 6.86 2.18
C ASP A 196 -12.56 6.98 3.70
N GLY A 197 -13.63 6.70 4.48
CA GLY A 197 -13.58 6.76 5.94
C GLY A 197 -12.63 5.75 6.62
N HIS A 198 -11.97 4.87 5.85
CA HIS A 198 -10.96 3.91 6.32
C HIS A 198 -9.55 4.26 5.83
N ASP A 199 -9.31 5.50 5.41
CA ASP A 199 -8.05 5.96 4.82
C ASP A 199 -7.64 5.18 3.54
N ARG A 200 -8.58 4.54 2.82
CA ARG A 200 -8.30 3.81 1.58
C ARG A 200 -8.38 4.74 0.39
N LEU A 201 -7.37 4.69 -0.48
CA LEU A 201 -7.42 5.38 -1.77
C LEU A 201 -8.61 4.88 -2.59
N VAL A 202 -9.43 5.82 -3.07
CA VAL A 202 -10.59 5.54 -3.92
C VAL A 202 -10.44 6.20 -5.29
N ARG A 203 -9.81 7.37 -5.33
CA ARG A 203 -9.60 8.12 -6.57
C ARG A 203 -8.29 8.89 -6.48
N GLN A 204 -7.60 9.00 -7.62
CA GLN A 204 -6.42 9.84 -7.80
C GLN A 204 -6.55 10.56 -9.14
N GLU A 205 -6.16 11.83 -9.18
CA GLU A 205 -6.11 12.63 -10.39
C GLU A 205 -4.78 13.35 -10.49
N TRP A 206 -4.19 13.33 -11.68
CA TRP A 206 -2.97 14.08 -11.98
C TRP A 206 -2.95 14.51 -13.45
N THR A 207 -1.98 15.31 -13.81
CA THR A 207 -1.75 15.69 -15.21
C THR A 207 -0.42 15.10 -15.66
N GLU A 208 -0.46 14.32 -16.72
CA GLU A 208 0.72 13.71 -17.34
C GLU A 208 0.82 14.23 -18.78
N GLN A 209 1.92 14.89 -19.12
CA GLN A 209 2.18 15.46 -20.45
C GLN A 209 1.01 16.29 -21.02
N GLY A 210 0.35 17.07 -20.15
CA GLY A 210 -0.81 17.90 -20.53
C GLY A 210 -2.16 17.17 -20.60
N HIS A 211 -2.18 15.84 -20.35
CA HIS A 211 -3.40 15.06 -20.31
C HIS A 211 -3.82 14.78 -18.86
N LYS A 212 -5.10 14.97 -18.57
CA LYS A 212 -5.66 14.57 -17.29
C LYS A 212 -5.72 13.05 -17.20
N ALA A 213 -5.09 12.49 -16.18
CA ALA A 213 -5.15 11.07 -15.85
C ALA A 213 -5.97 10.88 -14.56
N ILE A 214 -6.75 9.80 -14.52
CA ILE A 214 -7.64 9.45 -13.42
C ILE A 214 -7.47 7.98 -13.11
N LEU A 215 -7.21 7.66 -11.83
CA LEU A 215 -7.32 6.34 -11.26
C LEU A 215 -8.59 6.31 -10.40
N ILE A 216 -9.44 5.31 -10.57
CA ILE A 216 -10.68 5.17 -9.80
C ILE A 216 -10.89 3.72 -9.36
N LEU A 217 -11.21 3.52 -8.09
CA LEU A 217 -11.53 2.22 -7.51
C LEU A 217 -12.83 1.68 -8.12
N VAL A 218 -12.77 0.47 -8.67
CA VAL A 218 -13.92 -0.20 -9.29
C VAL A 218 -14.40 -1.42 -8.51
N ARG A 219 -13.51 -2.02 -7.70
CA ARG A 219 -13.86 -3.21 -6.90
C ARG A 219 -12.98 -3.35 -5.67
N VAL A 220 -13.58 -3.81 -4.58
CA VAL A 220 -12.89 -4.31 -3.36
C VAL A 220 -13.37 -5.73 -3.08
N ARG A 221 -12.46 -6.62 -2.75
CA ARG A 221 -12.73 -7.99 -2.27
C ARG A 221 -11.99 -8.24 -0.96
N ARG A 222 -12.59 -8.99 -0.05
CA ARG A 222 -12.05 -9.43 1.24
C ARG A 222 -12.32 -10.90 1.44
#